data_abcdf64ab0362967c3d5baf7af0dbb0f
#
_entry.id   abcdf64ab0362967c3d5baf7af0dbb0f
#
_cell.length_a   1.000
_cell.length_b   1.000
_cell.length_c   1.000
_cell.angle_alpha   90.00
_cell.angle_beta   90.00
_cell.angle_gamma   90.00
#
_symmetry.space_group_name_H-M   'P 1'
#
loop_
_entity.id
_entity.type
_entity.pdbx_description
1 polymer ?
#
loop_
_entity_poly.entity_id
_entity_poly.type
_entity_poly.pdbx_seq_one_letter_code
_entity_poly.pdbx_strand_id
1 'polypeptide(L)'
;MKYMIASASLLGLLASPAQAQLQAVSDLTLNAAQKLSTAAMAACEAKGRQIVVTVLDRGGNIVSVQRADGVGPHNTEASRRKAYTALSTRTDTQTLAANARANPDAANLTTLPELLLLGGGLPLTARGHIVGAIGVAGGGGALHDRACAQAAIAAAPELDPVLLPTKETP
;
A
#
# COMPACT_ATOMS: atom_id res chain seq x y z
N MET A 1 -67.81 -47.39 -2.77
CA MET A 1 -66.37 -47.36 -3.02
C MET A 1 -65.97 -45.93 -3.35
N LYS A 2 -65.29 -45.24 -2.40
CA LYS A 2 -64.82 -43.85 -2.56
C LYS A 2 -63.33 -43.87 -2.85
N TYR A 3 -62.93 -43.40 -4.02
CA TYR A 3 -61.50 -43.25 -4.37
C TYR A 3 -61.03 -41.87 -3.91
N MET A 4 -60.10 -41.87 -2.95
CA MET A 4 -59.35 -40.67 -2.55
C MET A 4 -58.18 -40.51 -3.51
N ILE A 5 -58.17 -39.40 -4.27
CA ILE A 5 -57.05 -38.97 -5.10
C ILE A 5 -56.13 -38.12 -4.22
N ALA A 6 -54.93 -38.62 -3.90
CA ALA A 6 -53.93 -37.85 -3.20
C ALA A 6 -53.14 -37.02 -4.22
N SER A 7 -53.29 -35.68 -4.16
CA SER A 7 -52.49 -34.77 -4.95
C SER A 7 -51.13 -34.55 -4.30
N ALA A 8 -50.08 -35.06 -4.93
CA ALA A 8 -48.70 -34.79 -4.56
C ALA A 8 -48.27 -33.45 -5.13
N SER A 9 -48.11 -32.43 -4.27
CA SER A 9 -47.57 -31.12 -4.65
C SER A 9 -46.05 -31.23 -4.73
N LEU A 10 -45.49 -31.20 -5.93
CA LEU A 10 -44.07 -31.14 -6.20
C LEU A 10 -43.56 -29.72 -5.99
N LEU A 11 -42.98 -29.40 -4.82
CA LEU A 11 -42.25 -28.14 -4.60
C LEU A 11 -40.93 -28.18 -5.38
N GLY A 12 -40.93 -27.55 -6.56
CA GLY A 12 -39.71 -27.30 -7.32
C GLY A 12 -38.85 -26.27 -6.60
N LEU A 13 -37.69 -26.69 -6.05
CA LEU A 13 -36.64 -25.76 -5.60
C LEU A 13 -36.11 -25.02 -6.84
N LEU A 14 -36.45 -23.75 -6.97
CA LEU A 14 -35.81 -22.84 -7.93
C LEU A 14 -34.38 -22.54 -7.41
N ALA A 15 -33.41 -23.31 -7.86
CA ALA A 15 -32.01 -22.97 -7.67
C ALA A 15 -31.69 -21.73 -8.50
N SER A 16 -31.62 -20.55 -7.86
CA SER A 16 -31.12 -19.34 -8.51
C SER A 16 -29.65 -19.56 -8.88
N PRO A 17 -29.25 -19.31 -10.14
CA PRO A 17 -27.84 -19.41 -10.51
C PRO A 17 -27.02 -18.42 -9.66
N ALA A 18 -25.99 -18.92 -9.00
CA ALA A 18 -25.01 -18.07 -8.31
C ALA A 18 -24.26 -17.25 -9.37
N GLN A 19 -24.53 -15.95 -9.45
CA GLN A 19 -23.81 -15.04 -10.34
C GLN A 19 -22.54 -14.56 -9.62
N ALA A 20 -21.36 -14.93 -10.13
CA ALA A 20 -20.10 -14.38 -9.71
C ALA A 20 -19.99 -12.94 -10.21
N GLN A 21 -19.92 -11.97 -9.28
CA GLN A 21 -19.69 -10.56 -9.65
C GLN A 21 -18.19 -10.33 -9.79
N LEU A 22 -17.76 -9.83 -10.96
CA LEU A 22 -16.40 -9.38 -11.21
C LEU A 22 -16.32 -7.89 -10.91
N GLN A 23 -15.29 -7.48 -10.15
CA GLN A 23 -15.00 -6.09 -9.85
C GLN A 23 -13.91 -5.57 -10.79
N ALA A 24 -14.20 -4.51 -11.56
CA ALA A 24 -13.18 -3.75 -12.27
C ALA A 24 -12.43 -2.86 -11.27
N VAL A 25 -11.11 -3.00 -11.20
CA VAL A 25 -10.27 -2.22 -10.29
C VAL A 25 -9.11 -1.58 -11.04
N SER A 26 -8.73 -0.37 -10.60
CA SER A 26 -7.51 0.28 -11.07
C SER A 26 -6.31 -0.32 -10.37
N ASP A 27 -5.22 -0.48 -11.10
CA ASP A 27 -3.96 -0.98 -10.56
C ASP A 27 -2.78 -0.23 -11.19
N LEU A 28 -1.59 -0.34 -10.58
CA LEU A 28 -0.38 0.30 -11.08
C LEU A 28 0.20 -0.46 -12.27
N THR A 29 0.56 0.31 -13.31
CA THR A 29 1.34 -0.23 -14.42
C THR A 29 2.84 -0.22 -14.10
N LEU A 30 3.62 -1.09 -14.75
CA LEU A 30 5.08 -1.06 -14.65
C LEU A 30 5.65 0.33 -15.00
N ASN A 31 5.11 1.00 -16.01
CA ASN A 31 5.57 2.34 -16.40
C ASN A 31 5.35 3.37 -15.28
N ALA A 32 4.18 3.36 -14.61
CA ALA A 32 3.91 4.23 -13.48
C ALA A 32 4.85 3.93 -12.30
N ALA A 33 5.06 2.66 -11.98
CA ALA A 33 5.96 2.25 -10.92
C ALA A 33 7.42 2.66 -11.17
N GLN A 34 7.90 2.55 -12.42
CA GLN A 34 9.24 2.99 -12.79
C GLN A 34 9.40 4.51 -12.71
N LYS A 35 8.41 5.28 -13.14
CA LYS A 35 8.41 6.75 -13.01
C LYS A 35 8.46 7.18 -11.53
N LEU A 36 7.64 6.56 -10.68
CA LEU A 36 7.65 6.81 -9.24
C LEU A 36 9.00 6.51 -8.62
N SER A 37 9.59 5.35 -8.95
CA SER A 37 10.90 4.95 -8.44
C SER A 37 11.97 5.95 -8.87
N THR A 38 12.01 6.33 -10.15
CA THR A 38 12.97 7.30 -10.68
C THR A 38 12.83 8.68 -10.03
N ALA A 39 11.59 9.14 -9.83
CA ALA A 39 11.33 10.43 -9.17
C ALA A 39 11.78 10.42 -7.70
N ALA A 40 11.54 9.33 -6.95
CA ALA A 40 12.02 9.20 -5.57
C ALA A 40 13.54 9.18 -5.50
N MET A 41 14.20 8.43 -6.41
CA MET A 41 15.66 8.39 -6.52
C MET A 41 16.23 9.79 -6.73
N ALA A 42 15.73 10.51 -7.75
CA ALA A 42 16.19 11.87 -8.07
C ALA A 42 15.96 12.85 -6.91
N ALA A 43 14.82 12.77 -6.23
CA ALA A 43 14.50 13.64 -5.09
C ALA A 43 15.45 13.42 -3.89
N CYS A 44 15.89 12.18 -3.65
CA CYS A 44 16.86 11.87 -2.61
C CYS A 44 18.30 12.23 -3.05
N GLU A 45 18.68 11.93 -4.28
CA GLU A 45 20.00 12.23 -4.84
C GLU A 45 20.28 13.73 -4.82
N ALA A 46 19.31 14.57 -5.15
CA ALA A 46 19.41 16.04 -5.03
C ALA A 46 19.76 16.53 -3.61
N LYS A 47 19.62 15.67 -2.60
CA LYS A 47 20.00 15.91 -1.19
C LYS A 47 21.24 15.12 -0.78
N GLY A 48 21.98 14.58 -1.75
CA GLY A 48 23.19 13.75 -1.51
C GLY A 48 22.89 12.42 -0.82
N ARG A 49 21.68 11.84 -1.02
CA ARG A 49 21.26 10.61 -0.35
C ARG A 49 21.02 9.49 -1.35
N GLN A 50 21.58 8.34 -1.04
CA GLN A 50 21.40 7.11 -1.80
C GLN A 50 20.33 6.24 -1.13
N ILE A 51 19.38 5.72 -1.93
CA ILE A 51 18.21 5.02 -1.41
C ILE A 51 17.91 3.74 -2.17
N VAL A 52 17.04 2.93 -1.59
CA VAL A 52 16.28 1.89 -2.28
C VAL A 52 14.82 2.30 -2.31
N VAL A 53 14.19 2.11 -3.45
CA VAL A 53 12.74 2.33 -3.66
C VAL A 53 12.09 1.03 -4.08
N THR A 54 11.01 0.66 -3.42
CA THR A 54 10.13 -0.45 -3.83
C THR A 54 8.75 0.10 -4.10
N VAL A 55 8.15 -0.29 -5.23
CA VAL A 55 6.75 0.00 -5.57
C VAL A 55 6.01 -1.32 -5.69
N LEU A 56 4.88 -1.40 -4.98
CA LEU A 56 3.97 -2.55 -4.97
C LEU A 56 2.68 -2.20 -5.70
N ASP A 57 2.08 -3.19 -6.35
CA ASP A 57 0.72 -3.11 -6.87
C ASP A 57 -0.32 -3.18 -5.73
N ARG A 58 -1.58 -3.11 -6.09
CA ARG A 58 -2.70 -3.22 -5.15
C ARG A 58 -2.79 -4.58 -4.44
N GLY A 59 -2.26 -5.63 -5.05
CA GLY A 59 -2.20 -6.98 -4.50
C GLY A 59 -1.01 -7.22 -3.56
N GLY A 60 -0.09 -6.24 -3.45
CA GLY A 60 1.13 -6.37 -2.65
C GLY A 60 2.29 -7.02 -3.38
N ASN A 61 2.16 -7.24 -4.71
CA ASN A 61 3.25 -7.77 -5.52
C ASN A 61 4.23 -6.65 -5.87
N ILE A 62 5.52 -7.01 -5.96
CA ILE A 62 6.56 -6.09 -6.38
C ILE A 62 6.41 -5.79 -7.87
N VAL A 63 6.21 -4.51 -8.22
CA VAL A 63 6.20 -4.03 -9.62
C VAL A 63 7.56 -3.46 -10.00
N SER A 64 8.23 -2.73 -9.08
CA SER A 64 9.55 -2.14 -9.30
C SER A 64 10.36 -2.11 -8.02
N VAL A 65 11.66 -2.43 -8.12
CA VAL A 65 12.66 -2.16 -7.11
C VAL A 65 13.84 -1.48 -7.78
N GLN A 66 14.24 -0.32 -7.28
CA GLN A 66 15.47 0.36 -7.70
C GLN A 66 16.35 0.62 -6.49
N ARG A 67 17.63 0.26 -6.61
CA ARG A 67 18.62 0.44 -5.55
C ARG A 67 19.79 1.24 -6.10
N ALA A 68 20.11 2.34 -5.43
CA ALA A 68 21.31 3.13 -5.73
C ALA A 68 22.58 2.39 -5.30
N ASP A 69 23.70 2.79 -5.91
CA ASP A 69 25.02 2.23 -5.56
C ASP A 69 25.38 2.53 -4.10
N GLY A 70 26.09 1.60 -3.45
CA GLY A 70 26.60 1.79 -2.11
C GLY A 70 25.58 1.74 -0.97
N VAL A 71 24.28 1.62 -1.26
CA VAL A 71 23.25 1.50 -0.20
C VAL A 71 23.38 0.17 0.54
N GLY A 72 23.32 0.20 1.86
CA GLY A 72 23.39 -0.99 2.70
C GLY A 72 22.32 -2.04 2.33
N PRO A 73 22.66 -3.35 2.25
CA PRO A 73 21.79 -4.38 1.66
C PRO A 73 20.46 -4.55 2.37
N HIS A 74 20.37 -4.29 3.68
CA HIS A 74 19.12 -4.38 4.44
C HIS A 74 18.04 -3.40 3.95
N ASN A 75 18.42 -2.32 3.25
CA ASN A 75 17.47 -1.31 2.79
C ASN A 75 16.58 -1.83 1.66
N THR A 76 16.99 -2.86 0.92
CA THR A 76 16.13 -3.50 -0.09
C THR A 76 14.91 -4.11 0.56
N GLU A 77 15.11 -4.90 1.62
CA GLU A 77 14.00 -5.48 2.36
C GLU A 77 13.24 -4.42 3.18
N ALA A 78 13.92 -3.44 3.75
CA ALA A 78 13.28 -2.37 4.50
C ALA A 78 12.33 -1.55 3.60
N SER A 79 12.73 -1.21 2.35
CA SER A 79 11.86 -0.49 1.41
C SER A 79 10.62 -1.31 1.05
N ARG A 80 10.78 -2.61 0.79
CA ARG A 80 9.67 -3.53 0.50
C ARG A 80 8.68 -3.58 1.68
N ARG A 81 9.18 -3.82 2.89
CA ARG A 81 8.34 -3.91 4.10
C ARG A 81 7.64 -2.59 4.42
N LYS A 82 8.29 -1.45 4.21
CA LYS A 82 7.64 -0.14 4.35
C LYS A 82 6.50 0.03 3.35
N ALA A 83 6.71 -0.33 2.07
CA ALA A 83 5.65 -0.30 1.07
C ALA A 83 4.50 -1.24 1.46
N TYR A 84 4.81 -2.48 1.86
CA TYR A 84 3.82 -3.47 2.27
C TYR A 84 3.03 -3.01 3.51
N THR A 85 3.70 -2.42 4.49
CA THR A 85 3.05 -1.85 5.68
C THR A 85 2.08 -0.75 5.28
N ALA A 86 2.50 0.18 4.43
CA ALA A 86 1.64 1.28 3.97
C ALA A 86 0.43 0.77 3.19
N LEU A 87 0.61 -0.24 2.31
CA LEU A 87 -0.47 -0.86 1.55
C LEU A 87 -1.48 -1.56 2.46
N SER A 88 -0.98 -2.44 3.32
CA SER A 88 -1.80 -3.31 4.17
C SER A 88 -2.60 -2.52 5.21
N THR A 89 -2.00 -1.50 5.79
CA THR A 89 -2.64 -0.66 6.82
C THR A 89 -3.33 0.59 6.24
N ARG A 90 -3.16 0.85 4.93
CA ARG A 90 -3.66 2.05 4.23
C ARG A 90 -3.23 3.35 4.91
N THR A 91 -2.06 3.34 5.54
CA THR A 91 -1.57 4.42 6.39
C THR A 91 -0.10 4.71 6.06
N ASP A 92 0.25 5.98 6.04
CA ASP A 92 1.64 6.42 6.06
C ASP A 92 2.38 5.77 7.25
N THR A 93 3.49 5.10 6.97
CA THR A 93 4.21 4.34 7.99
C THR A 93 4.83 5.20 9.10
N GLN A 94 5.06 6.50 8.86
CA GLN A 94 5.48 7.45 9.88
C GLN A 94 4.34 7.69 10.88
N THR A 95 3.14 7.91 10.38
CA THR A 95 1.92 8.08 11.19
C THR A 95 1.60 6.81 11.97
N LEU A 96 1.64 5.66 11.29
CA LEU A 96 1.42 4.36 11.94
C LEU A 96 2.41 4.10 13.08
N ALA A 97 3.69 4.40 12.87
CA ALA A 97 4.71 4.26 13.89
C ALA A 97 4.49 5.18 15.11
N ALA A 98 4.01 6.39 14.88
CA ALA A 98 3.65 7.32 15.95
C ALA A 98 2.44 6.80 16.75
N ASN A 99 1.41 6.36 16.06
CA ASN A 99 0.20 5.80 16.68
C ASN A 99 0.51 4.55 17.50
N ALA A 100 1.35 3.64 16.98
CA ALA A 100 1.74 2.42 17.69
C ALA A 100 2.54 2.71 18.99
N ARG A 101 3.29 3.82 19.01
CA ARG A 101 3.98 4.25 20.24
C ARG A 101 3.03 4.89 21.26
N ALA A 102 1.98 5.54 20.80
CA ALA A 102 1.02 6.23 21.65
C ALA A 102 -0.12 5.32 22.16
N ASN A 103 -0.42 4.24 21.43
CA ASN A 103 -1.53 3.33 21.74
C ASN A 103 -1.00 1.92 22.02
N PRO A 104 -1.12 1.42 23.28
CA PRO A 104 -0.69 0.07 23.65
C PRO A 104 -1.30 -1.04 22.79
N ASP A 105 -2.55 -0.90 22.34
CA ASP A 105 -3.22 -1.90 21.52
C ASP A 105 -2.58 -2.05 20.14
N ALA A 106 -1.99 -0.97 19.61
CA ALA A 106 -1.28 -0.98 18.34
C ALA A 106 0.21 -1.34 18.48
N ALA A 107 0.77 -1.34 19.67
CA ALA A 107 2.19 -1.62 19.91
C ALA A 107 2.62 -2.99 19.39
N ASN A 108 1.74 -3.99 19.49
CA ASN A 108 2.00 -5.35 19.05
C ASN A 108 2.02 -5.53 17.53
N LEU A 109 1.67 -4.53 16.72
CA LEU A 109 1.85 -4.58 15.26
C LEU A 109 3.30 -4.83 14.86
N THR A 110 4.26 -4.49 15.71
CA THR A 110 5.69 -4.75 15.49
C THR A 110 6.05 -6.24 15.54
N THR A 111 5.20 -7.10 16.07
CA THR A 111 5.41 -8.57 16.12
C THR A 111 5.05 -9.25 14.80
N LEU A 112 4.35 -8.59 13.91
CA LEU A 112 4.04 -9.11 12.59
C LEU A 112 5.29 -8.96 11.67
N PRO A 113 5.88 -10.07 11.20
CA PRO A 113 7.20 -10.02 10.53
C PRO A 113 7.21 -9.21 9.24
N GLU A 114 6.09 -9.14 8.55
CA GLU A 114 5.96 -8.39 7.30
C GLU A 114 5.81 -6.87 7.50
N LEU A 115 5.40 -6.43 8.69
CA LEU A 115 5.24 -5.01 8.97
C LEU A 115 6.54 -4.38 9.45
N LEU A 116 6.80 -3.16 8.97
CA LEU A 116 7.90 -2.32 9.42
C LEU A 116 7.35 -0.91 9.74
N LEU A 117 7.14 -0.65 11.03
CA LEU A 117 6.59 0.61 11.52
C LEU A 117 7.70 1.69 11.56
N LEU A 118 8.18 2.06 10.40
CA LEU A 118 9.25 3.03 10.20
C LEU A 118 8.94 3.89 8.98
N GLY A 119 8.96 5.20 9.11
CA GLY A 119 8.57 6.13 8.05
C GLY A 119 9.33 5.92 6.75
N GLY A 120 8.67 6.24 5.64
CA GLY A 120 9.15 6.04 4.28
C GLY A 120 8.25 5.17 3.41
N GLY A 121 7.21 4.55 3.98
CA GLY A 121 6.16 3.87 3.24
C GLY A 121 4.92 4.76 3.10
N LEU A 122 4.40 4.91 1.89
CA LEU A 122 3.19 5.67 1.59
C LEU A 122 2.24 4.86 0.72
N PRO A 123 0.93 4.83 1.03
CA PRO A 123 -0.05 4.28 0.12
C PRO A 123 -0.14 5.15 -1.14
N LEU A 124 -0.35 4.52 -2.28
CA LEU A 124 -0.62 5.19 -3.55
C LEU A 124 -2.12 5.14 -3.81
N THR A 125 -2.72 6.31 -3.94
CA THR A 125 -4.16 6.45 -4.18
C THR A 125 -4.42 7.15 -5.51
N ALA A 126 -5.48 6.74 -6.18
CA ALA A 126 -5.99 7.42 -7.36
C ALA A 126 -7.51 7.45 -7.27
N ARG A 127 -8.10 8.63 -7.37
CA ARG A 127 -9.56 8.87 -7.24
C ARG A 127 -10.13 8.27 -5.95
N GLY A 128 -9.41 8.42 -4.83
CA GLY A 128 -9.81 7.91 -3.52
C GLY A 128 -9.64 6.40 -3.30
N HIS A 129 -9.09 5.66 -4.26
CA HIS A 129 -8.87 4.22 -4.16
C HIS A 129 -7.39 3.88 -4.07
N ILE A 130 -7.03 2.93 -3.21
CA ILE A 130 -5.67 2.40 -3.15
C ILE A 130 -5.37 1.62 -4.45
N VAL A 131 -4.30 2.03 -5.12
CA VAL A 131 -3.79 1.40 -6.35
C VAL A 131 -2.43 0.74 -6.16
N GLY A 132 -1.81 0.91 -4.99
CA GLY A 132 -0.51 0.32 -4.65
C GLY A 132 0.13 1.01 -3.46
N ALA A 133 1.44 0.86 -3.31
CA ALA A 133 2.24 1.57 -2.32
C ALA A 133 3.68 1.77 -2.78
N ILE A 134 4.32 2.80 -2.24
CA ILE A 134 5.75 3.07 -2.40
C ILE A 134 6.45 2.98 -1.04
N GLY A 135 7.65 2.40 -1.02
CA GLY A 135 8.51 2.37 0.16
C GLY A 135 9.93 2.81 -0.19
N VAL A 136 10.47 3.69 0.63
CA VAL A 136 11.82 4.24 0.51
C VAL A 136 12.63 3.90 1.76
N ALA A 137 13.88 3.50 1.56
CA ALA A 137 14.83 3.21 2.66
C ALA A 137 16.26 3.59 2.27
N GLY A 138 17.08 3.96 3.26
CA GLY A 138 18.49 4.28 3.07
C GLY A 138 18.82 5.78 3.06
N GLY A 139 17.81 6.67 3.00
CA GLY A 139 18.01 8.11 2.93
C GLY A 139 18.49 8.78 4.23
N GLY A 140 18.90 8.01 5.22
CA GLY A 140 19.43 8.54 6.49
C GLY A 140 18.35 8.87 7.52
N GLY A 141 17.22 8.17 7.50
CA GLY A 141 16.17 8.22 8.50
C GLY A 141 14.77 8.38 7.95
N ALA A 142 13.79 8.04 8.79
CA ALA A 142 12.39 7.93 8.43
C ALA A 142 11.81 9.18 7.75
N LEU A 143 12.16 10.37 8.25
CA LEU A 143 11.68 11.63 7.69
C LEU A 143 12.21 11.89 6.27
N HIS A 144 13.49 11.55 6.03
CA HIS A 144 14.12 11.72 4.73
C HIS A 144 13.55 10.73 3.70
N ASP A 145 13.42 9.47 4.10
CA ASP A 145 12.82 8.43 3.27
C ASP A 145 11.40 8.81 2.86
N ARG A 146 10.60 9.27 3.84
CA ARG A 146 9.24 9.75 3.62
C ARG A 146 9.18 10.93 2.65
N ALA A 147 10.08 11.91 2.81
CA ALA A 147 10.10 13.09 1.96
C ALA A 147 10.39 12.74 0.49
N CYS A 148 11.26 11.75 0.24
CA CYS A 148 11.54 11.30 -1.13
C CYS A 148 10.35 10.54 -1.74
N ALA A 149 9.65 9.73 -0.95
CA ALA A 149 8.42 9.07 -1.38
C ALA A 149 7.31 10.09 -1.70
N GLN A 150 7.15 11.13 -0.88
CA GLN A 150 6.20 12.22 -1.13
C GLN A 150 6.53 13.00 -2.42
N ALA A 151 7.80 13.29 -2.65
CA ALA A 151 8.23 13.96 -3.88
C ALA A 151 7.91 13.13 -5.14
N ALA A 152 8.04 11.80 -5.05
CA ALA A 152 7.67 10.91 -6.15
C ALA A 152 6.16 10.96 -6.45
N ILE A 153 5.32 10.94 -5.42
CA ILE A 153 3.86 11.04 -5.58
C ILE A 153 3.47 12.40 -6.15
N ALA A 154 4.09 13.48 -5.66
CA ALA A 154 3.83 14.82 -6.17
C ALA A 154 4.22 15.01 -7.65
N ALA A 155 5.14 14.18 -8.17
CA ALA A 155 5.53 14.17 -9.58
C ALA A 155 4.63 13.29 -10.47
N ALA A 156 3.62 12.62 -9.91
CA ALA A 156 2.71 11.71 -10.60
C ALA A 156 1.27 12.28 -10.57
N PRO A 157 0.86 13.10 -11.56
CA PRO A 157 -0.42 13.81 -11.53
C PRO A 157 -1.65 12.88 -11.59
N GLU A 158 -1.47 11.63 -11.96
CA GLU A 158 -2.49 10.59 -11.95
C GLU A 158 -2.83 10.06 -10.54
N LEU A 159 -1.98 10.35 -9.56
CA LEU A 159 -2.17 9.96 -8.16
C LEU A 159 -2.75 11.11 -7.34
N ASP A 160 -3.52 10.75 -6.33
CA ASP A 160 -4.01 11.71 -5.36
C ASP A 160 -2.84 12.25 -4.52
N PRO A 161 -2.86 13.52 -4.12
CA PRO A 161 -1.82 14.09 -3.27
C PRO A 161 -1.80 13.41 -1.90
N VAL A 162 -0.61 13.28 -1.31
CA VAL A 162 -0.46 12.78 0.06
C VAL A 162 -1.09 13.79 1.03
N LEU A 163 -2.16 13.39 1.69
CA LEU A 163 -2.76 14.18 2.75
C LEU A 163 -1.79 14.21 3.93
N LEU A 164 -1.25 15.38 4.22
CA LEU A 164 -0.50 15.60 5.46
C LEU A 164 -1.52 15.58 6.60
N PRO A 165 -1.21 14.94 7.75
CA PRO A 165 -2.03 15.13 8.94
C PRO A 165 -2.10 16.63 9.22
N THR A 166 -3.31 17.17 9.20
CA THR A 166 -3.55 18.55 9.70
C THR A 166 -3.01 18.58 11.11
N LYS A 167 -2.11 19.53 11.42
CA LYS A 167 -1.77 19.83 12.81
C LYS A 167 -3.09 20.10 13.51
N GLU A 168 -3.57 19.17 14.31
CA GLU A 168 -4.56 19.50 15.30
C GLU A 168 -3.87 20.52 16.21
N THR A 169 -4.30 21.76 16.12
CA THR A 169 -3.94 22.81 17.07
C THR A 169 -4.56 22.41 18.42
N PRO A 170 -3.79 22.37 19.50
CA PRO A 170 -4.25 22.00 20.82
C PRO A 170 -5.33 22.93 21.35
#